data_b01ec8b844f018f1e11ad5ba4afd7133
#
_entry.id   b01ec8b844f018f1e11ad5ba4afd7133
#
_cell.length_a   1.000
_cell.length_b   1.000
_cell.length_c   1.000
_cell.angle_alpha   90.00
_cell.angle_beta   90.00
_cell.angle_gamma   90.00
#
_symmetry.space_group_name_H-M   'P 1'
#
loop_
_entity.id
_entity.type
_entity.pdbx_description
1 polymer ?
#
loop_
_entity_poly.entity_id
_entity_poly.type
_entity_poly.pdbx_seq_one_letter_code
_entity_poly.pdbx_strand_id
1 'polypeptide(L)'
;MKDLFLTNYTDKTFLDKIKYSFNKCNTFSLSVSFIKKAGLILIEREIEEALERGVIGKIITSTYQNFTDIASLNTFIRWMNKYPNFTCHIDFNSFGDNGFHSKGYLFEYNDSYEFIVGSSNITRFALLKNIEWNVSLVSKEELSSINAAYSEFNNLWNKTKFLNKDIINKYSLILDYAIEKWDMDYFNPETEGIKPNSMQRRALKELRRNRDLGVKKALLISATGSGKTYLAAFDAKNYDAKHLLYVVHRDAILISAKNTFQIVFGAERSYGLYTGKKQDLDCDFIFATNTMLARHLNEFKSDEFDYIVIDECHHATNTISKAIMNYFQSGFILGLTATPERMDNQDVFSLFENNVPFELRLRDAIINDLVVPFHYYAIKDDFADYSSYDKSKMAREIAKSANVDFIASQIEKYKKPNEKLKCIAFCTSIDHANLMANELAILGYEAVALTGSNNLGERIKAFNDLQNDENPLEIICTVDILNEGVDIPAVNMVLFLRPTESSTIFLQQLGRGLRKYPKKDYLIVLDFIGNNYDRSIQIALALGTLGKTTYTEKAYLKDLIRTDFKSLQIPGVEIFFDDLSKTEIVSQLDKINFNKRNFLKQDYFNFKNYLKKDTYPSHMEYLNND
;
A
#
# COMPACT_ATOMS: atom_id res chain seq x y z
N MET A 1 9.18 -41.31 0.42
CA MET A 1 9.17 -40.05 -0.36
C MET A 1 10.36 -40.11 -1.30
N LYS A 2 10.28 -39.50 -2.50
CA LYS A 2 11.39 -39.47 -3.46
C LYS A 2 12.08 -38.15 -3.38
N ASP A 3 13.39 -38.12 -3.68
CA ASP A 3 14.13 -36.88 -3.92
C ASP A 3 13.45 -36.08 -5.03
N LEU A 4 13.36 -34.76 -4.85
CA LEU A 4 12.67 -33.88 -5.78
C LEU A 4 13.61 -32.74 -6.20
N PHE A 5 13.60 -32.44 -7.49
CA PHE A 5 14.12 -31.19 -8.01
C PHE A 5 12.96 -30.19 -8.09
N LEU A 6 13.14 -29.02 -7.47
CA LEU A 6 12.08 -28.05 -7.25
C LEU A 6 12.48 -26.70 -7.88
N THR A 7 11.60 -26.14 -8.65
CA THR A 7 11.72 -24.80 -9.22
C THR A 7 10.42 -24.02 -9.01
N ASN A 8 10.34 -22.80 -9.48
CA ASN A 8 9.07 -22.03 -9.49
C ASN A 8 8.19 -22.36 -10.71
N TYR A 9 8.62 -23.29 -11.59
CA TYR A 9 7.97 -23.61 -12.86
C TYR A 9 7.63 -25.11 -13.02
N THR A 10 7.76 -25.88 -11.95
CA THR A 10 7.38 -27.30 -11.90
C THR A 10 5.96 -27.43 -11.34
N ASP A 11 5.26 -28.52 -11.62
CA ASP A 11 3.91 -28.83 -11.10
C ASP A 11 3.82 -28.75 -9.57
N LYS A 12 4.93 -29.01 -8.88
CA LYS A 12 5.10 -28.77 -7.44
C LYS A 12 6.23 -27.77 -7.27
N THR A 13 5.89 -26.56 -6.90
CA THR A 13 6.87 -25.49 -6.70
C THR A 13 7.64 -25.67 -5.40
N PHE A 14 8.76 -24.96 -5.27
CA PHE A 14 9.47 -24.89 -4.00
C PHE A 14 8.59 -24.37 -2.86
N LEU A 15 7.74 -23.35 -3.15
CA LEU A 15 6.79 -22.80 -2.18
C LEU A 15 5.78 -23.83 -1.70
N ASP A 16 5.17 -24.62 -2.61
CA ASP A 16 4.23 -25.68 -2.24
C ASP A 16 4.90 -26.72 -1.36
N LYS A 17 6.15 -27.05 -1.68
CA LYS A 17 6.91 -28.06 -0.95
C LYS A 17 7.19 -27.61 0.49
N ILE A 18 7.69 -26.38 0.71
CA ILE A 18 7.98 -25.91 2.06
C ILE A 18 6.69 -25.72 2.90
N LYS A 19 5.59 -25.26 2.28
CA LYS A 19 4.27 -25.22 2.94
C LYS A 19 3.83 -26.61 3.40
N TYR A 20 3.93 -27.61 2.52
CA TYR A 20 3.65 -28.99 2.88
C TYR A 20 4.52 -29.45 4.04
N SER A 21 5.83 -29.14 4.02
CA SER A 21 6.78 -29.54 5.06
C SER A 21 6.44 -28.91 6.41
N PHE A 22 6.13 -27.60 6.47
CA PHE A 22 5.65 -26.95 7.71
C PHE A 22 4.38 -27.59 8.26
N ASN A 23 3.44 -27.99 7.39
CA ASN A 23 2.19 -28.59 7.81
C ASN A 23 2.35 -30.01 8.39
N LYS A 24 3.48 -30.69 8.17
CA LYS A 24 3.68 -32.11 8.52
C LYS A 24 4.86 -32.36 9.47
N CYS A 25 5.78 -31.43 9.63
CA CYS A 25 6.98 -31.62 10.43
C CYS A 25 6.71 -31.62 11.95
N ASN A 26 7.62 -32.22 12.69
CA ASN A 26 7.74 -32.16 14.15
C ASN A 26 8.77 -31.12 14.58
N THR A 27 9.82 -30.93 13.76
CA THR A 27 10.80 -29.86 13.95
C THR A 27 11.14 -29.23 12.60
N PHE A 28 11.52 -27.96 12.61
CA PHE A 28 12.17 -27.32 11.46
C PHE A 28 13.37 -26.49 11.88
N SER A 29 14.40 -26.51 11.03
CA SER A 29 15.62 -25.70 11.20
C SER A 29 15.99 -25.06 9.87
N LEU A 30 15.90 -23.74 9.81
CA LEU A 30 16.15 -22.97 8.59
C LEU A 30 17.43 -22.15 8.72
N SER A 31 18.30 -22.23 7.72
CA SER A 31 19.48 -21.38 7.56
C SER A 31 19.34 -20.60 6.27
N VAL A 32 18.90 -19.34 6.34
CA VAL A 32 18.54 -18.54 5.17
C VAL A 32 19.16 -17.15 5.24
N SER A 33 20.02 -16.83 4.27
CA SER A 33 20.78 -15.59 4.25
C SER A 33 19.90 -14.35 4.28
N PHE A 34 18.85 -14.31 3.45
CA PHE A 34 18.00 -13.14 3.27
C PHE A 34 16.55 -13.47 3.49
N ILE A 35 15.92 -12.73 4.40
CA ILE A 35 14.51 -12.86 4.68
C ILE A 35 13.86 -11.50 4.53
N LYS A 36 12.89 -11.41 3.61
CA LYS A 36 12.05 -10.22 3.39
C LYS A 36 10.64 -10.49 3.85
N LYS A 37 10.00 -9.53 4.49
CA LYS A 37 8.61 -9.66 4.96
C LYS A 37 7.65 -10.08 3.83
N ALA A 38 7.87 -9.55 2.62
CA ALA A 38 7.08 -9.92 1.45
C ALA A 38 7.22 -11.41 1.03
N GLY A 39 8.34 -12.07 1.37
CA GLY A 39 8.52 -13.52 1.20
C GLY A 39 8.00 -14.30 2.39
N LEU A 40 8.30 -13.83 3.61
CA LEU A 40 7.88 -14.47 4.84
C LEU A 40 6.35 -14.63 4.94
N ILE A 41 5.59 -13.61 4.54
CA ILE A 41 4.12 -13.64 4.51
C ILE A 41 3.57 -14.84 3.73
N LEU A 42 4.26 -15.32 2.69
CA LEU A 42 3.78 -16.44 1.87
C LEU A 42 3.77 -17.78 2.63
N ILE A 43 4.50 -17.87 3.74
CA ILE A 43 4.66 -19.09 4.56
C ILE A 43 4.39 -18.81 6.05
N GLU A 44 4.05 -17.59 6.42
CA GLU A 44 3.85 -17.14 7.81
C GLU A 44 2.76 -17.97 8.51
N ARG A 45 1.64 -18.19 7.82
CA ARG A 45 0.54 -18.98 8.33
C ARG A 45 0.94 -20.41 8.64
N GLU A 46 1.59 -21.08 7.70
CA GLU A 46 2.02 -22.47 7.86
C GLU A 46 3.04 -22.63 8.99
N ILE A 47 3.92 -21.64 9.18
CA ILE A 47 4.85 -21.60 10.32
C ILE A 47 4.09 -21.39 11.63
N GLU A 48 3.17 -20.41 11.72
CA GLU A 48 2.39 -20.17 12.93
C GLU A 48 1.53 -21.39 13.30
N GLU A 49 0.83 -21.99 12.35
CA GLU A 49 0.07 -23.23 12.57
C GLU A 49 0.97 -24.40 13.04
N ALA A 50 2.22 -24.50 12.54
CA ALA A 50 3.17 -25.48 13.01
C ALA A 50 3.57 -25.22 14.49
N LEU A 51 3.90 -23.96 14.81
CA LEU A 51 4.27 -23.58 16.18
C LEU A 51 3.12 -23.78 17.18
N GLU A 52 1.87 -23.52 16.78
CA GLU A 52 0.66 -23.78 17.56
C GLU A 52 0.44 -25.28 17.82
N ARG A 53 0.83 -26.15 16.90
CA ARG A 53 0.85 -27.62 17.10
C ARG A 53 1.99 -28.11 18.00
N GLY A 54 2.87 -27.22 18.47
CA GLY A 54 4.01 -27.59 19.32
C GLY A 54 5.28 -27.97 18.56
N VAL A 55 5.34 -27.73 17.25
CA VAL A 55 6.54 -27.96 16.42
C VAL A 55 7.70 -27.09 16.90
N ILE A 56 8.88 -27.66 17.09
CA ILE A 56 10.07 -26.92 17.49
C ILE A 56 10.67 -26.24 16.26
N GLY A 57 10.74 -24.90 16.28
CA GLY A 57 11.21 -24.09 15.18
C GLY A 57 12.51 -23.34 15.47
N LYS A 58 13.49 -23.44 14.58
CA LYS A 58 14.74 -22.70 14.63
C LYS A 58 15.02 -21.99 13.31
N ILE A 59 15.36 -20.71 13.35
CA ILE A 59 15.77 -19.95 12.16
C ILE A 59 17.11 -19.26 12.43
N ILE A 60 18.04 -19.38 11.48
CA ILE A 60 19.22 -18.53 11.38
C ILE A 60 19.09 -17.66 10.14
N THR A 61 19.23 -16.36 10.28
CA THR A 61 19.33 -15.41 9.16
C THR A 61 20.53 -14.49 9.34
N SER A 62 20.75 -13.55 8.45
CA SER A 62 21.89 -12.64 8.53
C SER A 62 21.55 -11.20 8.20
N THR A 63 22.43 -10.29 8.59
CA THR A 63 22.47 -8.90 8.15
C THR A 63 23.33 -8.71 6.90
N TYR A 64 23.83 -9.78 6.30
CA TYR A 64 24.73 -9.73 5.15
C TYR A 64 24.14 -8.91 4.01
N GLN A 65 24.95 -7.97 3.49
CA GLN A 65 24.58 -7.01 2.45
C GLN A 65 23.29 -6.19 2.75
N ASN A 66 22.85 -6.13 3.99
CA ASN A 66 21.66 -5.40 4.42
C ASN A 66 20.36 -5.83 3.71
N PHE A 67 20.26 -7.10 3.27
CA PHE A 67 19.10 -7.60 2.55
C PHE A 67 17.96 -8.10 3.42
N THR A 68 18.20 -8.57 4.63
CA THR A 68 17.11 -8.92 5.58
C THR A 68 16.42 -7.65 6.06
N ASP A 69 15.09 -7.60 6.08
CA ASP A 69 14.38 -6.41 6.53
C ASP A 69 13.99 -6.46 8.02
N ILE A 70 13.88 -5.28 8.61
CA ILE A 70 13.50 -5.10 10.02
C ILE A 70 12.11 -5.70 10.31
N ALA A 71 11.18 -5.63 9.35
CA ALA A 71 9.82 -6.16 9.50
C ALA A 71 9.80 -7.68 9.69
N SER A 72 10.69 -8.42 9.00
CA SER A 72 10.88 -9.86 9.21
C SER A 72 11.44 -10.16 10.58
N LEU A 73 12.46 -9.41 11.01
CA LEU A 73 13.08 -9.58 12.32
C LEU A 73 12.09 -9.30 13.47
N ASN A 74 11.26 -8.28 13.34
CA ASN A 74 10.19 -7.99 14.29
C ASN A 74 9.13 -9.10 14.34
N THR A 75 8.85 -9.75 13.21
CA THR A 75 7.97 -10.94 13.18
C THR A 75 8.57 -12.08 14.00
N PHE A 76 9.87 -12.33 13.89
CA PHE A 76 10.54 -13.37 14.66
C PHE A 76 10.56 -13.05 16.16
N ILE A 77 10.77 -11.79 16.57
CA ILE A 77 10.62 -11.37 17.98
C ILE A 77 9.18 -11.64 18.47
N ARG A 78 8.17 -11.31 17.68
CA ARG A 78 6.77 -11.59 18.03
C ARG A 78 6.54 -13.09 18.22
N TRP A 79 7.07 -13.94 17.33
CA TRP A 79 6.96 -15.39 17.44
C TRP A 79 7.69 -15.94 18.66
N MET A 80 8.92 -15.50 18.95
CA MET A 80 9.66 -15.90 20.14
C MET A 80 8.94 -15.53 21.45
N ASN A 81 8.22 -14.39 21.47
CA ASN A 81 7.42 -13.98 22.62
C ASN A 81 6.11 -14.78 22.75
N LYS A 82 5.50 -15.20 21.64
CA LYS A 82 4.22 -15.93 21.60
C LYS A 82 4.42 -17.45 21.76
N TYR A 83 5.48 -18.00 21.17
CA TYR A 83 5.72 -19.43 21.05
C TYR A 83 7.03 -19.84 21.71
N PRO A 84 7.01 -20.50 22.93
CA PRO A 84 8.22 -20.92 23.62
C PRO A 84 9.07 -21.96 22.84
N ASN A 85 8.46 -22.64 21.88
CA ASN A 85 9.06 -23.63 20.98
C ASN A 85 9.71 -23.03 19.73
N PHE A 86 9.78 -21.69 19.62
CA PHE A 86 10.42 -21.00 18.50
C PHE A 86 11.62 -20.18 18.95
N THR A 87 12.71 -20.24 18.19
CA THR A 87 13.91 -19.44 18.45
C THR A 87 14.53 -18.96 17.13
N CYS A 88 14.98 -17.73 17.11
CA CYS A 88 15.69 -17.14 15.97
C CYS A 88 17.07 -16.64 16.38
N HIS A 89 18.09 -17.00 15.61
CA HIS A 89 19.44 -16.47 15.67
C HIS A 89 19.75 -15.63 14.45
N ILE A 90 20.71 -14.73 14.60
CA ILE A 90 21.15 -13.84 13.52
C ILE A 90 22.69 -13.78 13.45
N ASP A 91 23.22 -13.94 12.25
CA ASP A 91 24.59 -13.57 11.96
C ASP A 91 24.70 -12.06 11.79
N PHE A 92 25.20 -11.40 12.83
CA PHE A 92 25.33 -9.95 12.90
C PHE A 92 26.75 -9.46 12.56
N ASN A 93 27.68 -10.36 12.21
CA ASN A 93 29.10 -10.04 12.02
C ASN A 93 29.52 -9.92 10.55
N SER A 94 28.61 -9.92 9.61
CA SER A 94 28.88 -10.03 8.16
C SER A 94 29.51 -8.81 7.48
N PHE A 95 30.31 -8.03 8.20
CA PHE A 95 31.24 -7.05 7.63
C PHE A 95 32.67 -7.58 7.45
N GLY A 96 32.89 -8.90 7.68
CA GLY A 96 34.15 -9.58 7.42
C GLY A 96 34.17 -10.33 6.11
N ASP A 97 35.33 -10.85 5.71
CA ASP A 97 35.56 -11.53 4.42
C ASP A 97 34.72 -12.80 4.17
N ASN A 98 34.00 -13.31 5.17
CA ASN A 98 33.18 -14.51 5.10
C ASN A 98 31.68 -14.17 5.21
N GLY A 99 31.00 -13.95 4.08
CA GLY A 99 29.57 -13.66 4.04
C GLY A 99 28.70 -14.87 4.33
N PHE A 100 27.67 -14.71 5.21
CA PHE A 100 26.64 -15.72 5.44
C PHE A 100 25.70 -15.81 4.22
N HIS A 101 25.80 -16.90 3.43
CA HIS A 101 25.04 -17.03 2.19
C HIS A 101 24.35 -18.40 2.05
N SER A 102 24.03 -19.08 3.15
CA SER A 102 23.36 -20.39 3.15
C SER A 102 21.86 -20.28 2.85
N LYS A 103 21.30 -21.32 2.23
CA LYS A 103 19.87 -21.51 2.00
C LYS A 103 19.57 -22.99 2.17
N GLY A 104 19.39 -23.38 3.42
CA GLY A 104 19.09 -24.75 3.83
C GLY A 104 17.83 -24.81 4.67
N TYR A 105 16.96 -25.76 4.38
CA TYR A 105 15.70 -26.00 5.05
C TYR A 105 15.68 -27.44 5.53
N LEU A 106 15.72 -27.65 6.83
CA LEU A 106 15.73 -28.97 7.47
C LEU A 106 14.40 -29.20 8.17
N PHE A 107 13.78 -30.34 7.91
CA PHE A 107 12.54 -30.76 8.52
C PHE A 107 12.67 -32.19 9.05
N GLU A 108 12.14 -32.44 10.24
CA GLU A 108 12.05 -33.76 10.84
C GLU A 108 10.58 -34.16 10.96
N TYR A 109 10.28 -35.37 10.56
CA TYR A 109 8.97 -36.03 10.66
C TYR A 109 9.06 -37.20 11.63
N ASN A 110 7.93 -37.85 11.90
CA ASN A 110 7.89 -39.02 12.82
C ASN A 110 8.83 -40.16 12.41
N ASP A 111 9.02 -40.37 11.11
CA ASP A 111 9.73 -41.54 10.57
C ASP A 111 10.73 -41.18 9.46
N SER A 112 11.01 -39.90 9.27
CA SER A 112 11.89 -39.44 8.18
C SER A 112 12.44 -38.03 8.41
N TYR A 113 13.50 -37.74 7.69
CA TYR A 113 14.19 -36.45 7.67
C TYR A 113 14.15 -35.89 6.26
N GLU A 114 14.04 -34.57 6.15
CA GLU A 114 14.11 -33.86 4.88
C GLU A 114 15.12 -32.72 4.95
N PHE A 115 15.96 -32.62 3.93
CA PHE A 115 16.86 -31.51 3.71
C PHE A 115 16.62 -30.92 2.33
N ILE A 116 16.20 -29.65 2.28
CA ILE A 116 16.09 -28.90 1.03
C ILE A 116 17.22 -27.89 0.98
N VAL A 117 18.00 -27.92 -0.08
CA VAL A 117 19.10 -26.98 -0.33
C VAL A 117 19.04 -26.46 -1.76
N GLY A 118 19.38 -25.19 -1.93
CA GLY A 118 19.37 -24.57 -3.26
C GLY A 118 19.68 -23.08 -3.24
N SER A 119 19.14 -22.38 -4.21
CA SER A 119 19.38 -20.95 -4.38
C SER A 119 18.33 -20.06 -3.71
N SER A 120 17.18 -20.59 -3.27
CA SER A 120 16.04 -19.82 -2.81
C SER A 120 16.23 -19.23 -1.41
N ASN A 121 16.16 -17.91 -1.32
CA ASN A 121 15.97 -17.18 -0.07
C ASN A 121 14.47 -17.02 0.25
N ILE A 122 14.10 -16.61 1.47
CA ILE A 122 12.72 -16.27 1.82
C ILE A 122 12.42 -14.84 1.35
N THR A 123 12.34 -14.67 0.04
CA THR A 123 11.92 -13.42 -0.61
C THR A 123 10.80 -13.73 -1.59
N ARG A 124 9.91 -12.77 -1.82
CA ARG A 124 8.77 -12.97 -2.73
C ARG A 124 9.21 -13.41 -4.13
N PHE A 125 10.26 -12.81 -4.65
CA PHE A 125 10.76 -13.14 -5.98
C PHE A 125 11.39 -14.54 -6.03
N ALA A 126 12.16 -14.93 -5.02
CA ALA A 126 12.74 -16.27 -4.95
C ALA A 126 11.67 -17.36 -4.79
N LEU A 127 10.57 -17.07 -4.08
CA LEU A 127 9.50 -18.05 -3.85
C LEU A 127 8.47 -18.14 -4.99
N LEU A 128 8.35 -17.11 -5.87
CA LEU A 128 7.28 -17.05 -6.87
C LEU A 128 7.73 -16.84 -8.31
N LYS A 129 8.94 -16.27 -8.55
CA LYS A 129 9.25 -15.71 -9.87
C LYS A 129 10.65 -15.96 -10.41
N ASN A 130 11.66 -15.97 -9.54
CA ASN A 130 13.03 -16.17 -10.01
C ASN A 130 13.22 -17.59 -10.54
N ILE A 131 14.19 -17.75 -11.43
CA ILE A 131 14.72 -19.07 -11.75
C ILE A 131 15.55 -19.51 -10.55
N GLU A 132 14.97 -20.36 -9.73
CA GLU A 132 15.58 -20.91 -8.52
C GLU A 132 15.64 -22.43 -8.65
N TRP A 133 16.74 -23.02 -8.23
CA TRP A 133 16.94 -24.44 -8.22
C TRP A 133 17.10 -24.92 -6.79
N ASN A 134 16.25 -25.87 -6.39
CA ASN A 134 16.33 -26.47 -5.08
C ASN A 134 16.22 -27.99 -5.22
N VAL A 135 16.93 -28.69 -4.35
CA VAL A 135 16.87 -30.15 -4.25
C VAL A 135 16.35 -30.53 -2.87
N SER A 136 15.31 -31.34 -2.81
CA SER A 136 14.79 -31.95 -1.60
C SER A 136 15.26 -33.40 -1.52
N LEU A 137 16.03 -33.70 -0.49
CA LEU A 137 16.48 -35.04 -0.12
C LEU A 137 15.62 -35.54 1.05
N VAL A 138 15.00 -36.71 0.91
CA VAL A 138 14.16 -37.30 1.95
C VAL A 138 14.61 -38.72 2.25
N SER A 139 14.87 -39.03 3.52
CA SER A 139 15.29 -40.33 3.97
C SER A 139 14.57 -40.77 5.26
N LYS A 140 14.32 -42.07 5.39
CA LYS A 140 13.89 -42.71 6.63
C LYS A 140 15.08 -43.07 7.53
N GLU A 141 16.25 -43.21 6.96
CA GLU A 141 17.48 -43.46 7.66
C GLU A 141 18.31 -42.15 7.68
N GLU A 142 19.15 -41.99 8.68
CA GLU A 142 20.08 -40.88 8.76
C GLU A 142 21.12 -40.97 7.63
N LEU A 143 20.85 -40.30 6.51
CA LEU A 143 21.85 -40.15 5.45
C LEU A 143 23.00 -39.27 5.93
N SER A 144 24.22 -39.63 5.51
CA SER A 144 25.42 -38.85 5.85
C SER A 144 25.33 -37.37 5.47
N SER A 145 24.66 -37.04 4.35
CA SER A 145 24.44 -35.67 3.89
C SER A 145 23.43 -34.90 4.75
N ILE A 146 22.37 -35.53 5.25
CA ILE A 146 21.38 -34.91 6.14
C ILE A 146 22.03 -34.67 7.52
N ASN A 147 22.78 -35.65 8.06
CA ASN A 147 23.52 -35.51 9.30
C ASN A 147 24.58 -34.42 9.23
N ALA A 148 25.29 -34.33 8.09
CA ALA A 148 26.23 -33.25 7.86
C ALA A 148 25.56 -31.87 7.83
N ALA A 149 24.36 -31.76 7.23
CA ALA A 149 23.58 -30.53 7.20
C ALA A 149 23.09 -30.12 8.60
N TYR A 150 22.60 -31.04 9.42
CA TYR A 150 22.25 -30.77 10.82
C TYR A 150 23.48 -30.38 11.66
N SER A 151 24.60 -31.05 11.46
CA SER A 151 25.85 -30.73 12.13
C SER A 151 26.32 -29.32 11.79
N GLU A 152 26.26 -28.95 10.50
CA GLU A 152 26.63 -27.60 10.05
C GLU A 152 25.63 -26.55 10.55
N PHE A 153 24.33 -26.84 10.54
CA PHE A 153 23.33 -25.96 11.13
C PHE A 153 23.64 -25.68 12.61
N ASN A 154 23.98 -26.72 13.40
CA ASN A 154 24.30 -26.56 14.80
C ASN A 154 25.62 -25.79 15.00
N ASN A 155 26.62 -25.97 14.13
CA ASN A 155 27.85 -25.17 14.15
C ASN A 155 27.55 -23.68 13.89
N LEU A 156 26.70 -23.37 12.92
CA LEU A 156 26.27 -22.01 12.62
C LEU A 156 25.42 -21.43 13.76
N TRP A 157 24.54 -22.24 14.35
CA TRP A 157 23.71 -21.85 15.49
C TRP A 157 24.57 -21.39 16.67
N ASN A 158 25.64 -22.12 17.00
CA ASN A 158 26.53 -21.78 18.08
C ASN A 158 27.40 -20.55 17.80
N LYS A 159 27.63 -20.19 16.53
CA LYS A 159 28.41 -19.01 16.12
C LYS A 159 27.55 -17.76 15.99
N THR A 160 26.25 -17.90 15.84
CA THR A 160 25.32 -16.78 15.63
C THR A 160 24.72 -16.30 16.94
N LYS A 161 24.15 -15.09 16.94
CA LYS A 161 23.61 -14.45 18.14
C LYS A 161 22.11 -14.65 18.24
N PHE A 162 21.61 -14.85 19.45
CA PHE A 162 20.18 -14.81 19.73
C PHE A 162 19.59 -13.46 19.30
N LEU A 163 18.55 -13.48 18.49
CA LEU A 163 17.87 -12.28 18.02
C LEU A 163 17.13 -11.61 19.17
N ASN A 164 17.42 -10.33 19.39
CA ASN A 164 16.76 -9.50 20.39
C ASN A 164 16.53 -8.07 19.86
N LYS A 165 15.79 -7.25 20.61
CA LYS A 165 15.51 -5.87 20.23
C LYS A 165 16.76 -5.01 20.10
N ASP A 166 17.79 -5.23 20.91
CA ASP A 166 19.03 -4.45 20.85
C ASP A 166 19.79 -4.70 19.54
N ILE A 167 19.79 -5.94 19.06
CA ILE A 167 20.38 -6.28 17.75
C ILE A 167 19.57 -5.63 16.63
N ILE A 168 18.24 -5.65 16.71
CA ILE A 168 17.38 -4.98 15.71
C ILE A 168 17.65 -3.48 15.68
N ASN A 169 17.73 -2.84 16.85
CA ASN A 169 18.04 -1.41 16.95
C ASN A 169 19.42 -1.08 16.38
N LYS A 170 20.45 -1.88 16.70
CA LYS A 170 21.78 -1.72 16.12
C LYS A 170 21.79 -1.93 14.61
N TYR A 171 21.04 -2.91 14.12
CA TYR A 171 20.91 -3.15 12.67
C TYR A 171 20.16 -2.02 11.97
N SER A 172 19.11 -1.48 12.59
CA SER A 172 18.43 -0.28 12.08
C SER A 172 19.40 0.89 11.93
N LEU A 173 20.22 1.16 12.94
CA LEU A 173 21.26 2.21 12.85
C LEU A 173 22.28 1.94 11.74
N ILE A 174 22.66 0.67 11.51
CA ILE A 174 23.55 0.31 10.40
C ILE A 174 22.88 0.52 9.06
N LEU A 175 21.60 0.15 8.95
CA LEU A 175 20.81 0.43 7.74
C LEU A 175 20.69 1.94 7.50
N ASP A 176 20.44 2.71 8.55
CA ASP A 176 20.38 4.17 8.49
C ASP A 176 21.75 4.75 8.13
N TYR A 177 22.85 4.25 8.74
CA TYR A 177 24.22 4.67 8.39
C TYR A 177 24.64 4.25 6.97
N ALA A 178 24.28 3.04 6.53
CA ALA A 178 24.54 2.60 5.15
C ALA A 178 23.75 3.46 4.14
N ILE A 179 22.59 3.94 4.56
CA ILE A 179 21.78 4.91 3.82
C ILE A 179 22.41 6.31 3.94
N GLU A 180 22.86 6.73 5.13
CA GLU A 180 23.54 8.02 5.36
C GLU A 180 24.89 8.11 4.64
N LYS A 181 25.68 7.06 4.58
CA LYS A 181 26.92 7.02 3.79
C LYS A 181 26.62 7.14 2.29
N TRP A 182 25.48 6.63 1.87
CA TRP A 182 24.96 6.80 0.52
C TRP A 182 24.37 8.22 0.32
N ASP A 183 23.73 8.79 1.37
CA ASP A 183 23.23 10.17 1.43
C ASP A 183 24.39 11.21 1.51
N MET A 184 25.53 10.89 2.15
CA MET A 184 26.71 11.79 2.16
C MET A 184 27.31 12.02 0.79
N ASP A 185 27.13 11.09 -0.15
CA ASP A 185 27.52 11.29 -1.54
C ASP A 185 26.47 12.10 -2.32
N TYR A 186 25.26 12.36 -1.77
CA TYR A 186 24.10 12.91 -2.50
C TYR A 186 23.26 13.95 -1.77
N PHE A 187 23.34 14.04 -0.43
CA PHE A 187 22.64 15.06 0.36
C PHE A 187 23.65 15.78 1.25
N ASN A 188 23.75 17.09 1.08
CA ASN A 188 24.60 17.92 1.92
C ASN A 188 24.07 17.88 3.37
N PRO A 189 24.84 17.37 4.38
CA PRO A 189 24.36 17.16 5.75
C PRO A 189 24.09 18.44 6.56
N GLU A 190 24.34 19.61 6.00
CA GLU A 190 24.25 20.91 6.71
C GLU A 190 22.85 21.53 6.74
N THR A 191 21.82 20.90 6.15
CA THR A 191 20.45 21.39 6.26
C THR A 191 19.69 20.66 7.36
N GLU A 192 19.43 21.31 8.47
CA GLU A 192 18.38 20.98 9.44
C GLU A 192 17.02 20.99 8.73
N GLY A 193 16.65 19.94 8.00
CA GLY A 193 15.43 19.85 7.20
C GLY A 193 14.78 18.47 7.26
N ILE A 194 13.56 18.40 6.77
CA ILE A 194 12.84 17.11 6.62
C ILE A 194 13.62 16.21 5.66
N LYS A 195 13.94 14.98 6.11
CA LYS A 195 14.68 13.98 5.33
C LYS A 195 13.73 12.95 4.71
N PRO A 196 14.04 12.42 3.50
CA PRO A 196 13.25 11.36 2.89
C PRO A 196 13.28 10.09 3.75
N ASN A 197 12.12 9.45 3.91
CA ASN A 197 12.01 8.16 4.59
C ASN A 197 12.61 7.01 3.74
N SER A 198 12.74 5.81 4.32
CA SER A 198 13.38 4.65 3.67
C SER A 198 12.75 4.29 2.32
N MET A 199 11.43 4.43 2.17
CA MET A 199 10.73 4.16 0.92
C MET A 199 10.95 5.27 -0.12
N GLN A 200 10.91 6.51 0.31
CA GLN A 200 11.21 7.66 -0.56
C GLN A 200 12.65 7.57 -1.08
N ARG A 201 13.62 7.22 -0.24
CA ARG A 201 15.02 7.00 -0.67
C ARG A 201 15.13 5.91 -1.76
N ARG A 202 14.41 4.78 -1.60
CA ARG A 202 14.39 3.73 -2.63
C ARG A 202 13.78 4.22 -3.94
N ALA A 203 12.68 4.97 -3.87
CA ALA A 203 12.06 5.56 -5.06
C ALA A 203 12.98 6.55 -5.75
N LEU A 204 13.63 7.43 -5.00
CA LEU A 204 14.62 8.40 -5.51
C LEU A 204 15.77 7.72 -6.24
N LYS A 205 16.29 6.61 -5.69
CA LYS A 205 17.32 5.81 -6.34
C LYS A 205 16.87 5.28 -7.71
N GLU A 206 15.67 4.70 -7.77
CA GLU A 206 15.17 4.14 -9.02
C GLU A 206 14.83 5.24 -10.04
N LEU A 207 14.31 6.40 -9.61
CA LEU A 207 14.07 7.56 -10.46
C LEU A 207 15.38 8.08 -11.07
N ARG A 208 16.42 8.23 -10.24
CA ARG A 208 17.75 8.63 -10.73
C ARG A 208 18.31 7.65 -11.74
N ARG A 209 18.32 6.34 -11.42
CA ARG A 209 18.78 5.29 -12.32
C ARG A 209 18.07 5.35 -13.68
N ASN A 210 16.78 5.63 -13.70
CA ASN A 210 16.02 5.81 -14.94
C ASN A 210 16.52 7.00 -15.75
N ARG A 211 16.77 8.14 -15.10
CA ARG A 211 17.32 9.33 -15.76
C ARG A 211 18.72 9.08 -16.31
N ASP A 212 19.57 8.39 -15.55
CA ASP A 212 20.92 8.00 -15.99
C ASP A 212 20.89 7.10 -17.26
N LEU A 213 19.79 6.37 -17.47
CA LEU A 213 19.51 5.59 -18.68
C LEU A 213 18.87 6.43 -19.81
N GLY A 214 18.74 7.75 -19.65
CA GLY A 214 18.17 8.66 -20.64
C GLY A 214 16.66 8.71 -20.70
N VAL A 215 15.96 8.09 -19.74
CA VAL A 215 14.49 8.10 -19.66
C VAL A 215 14.00 9.49 -19.24
N LYS A 216 13.06 10.07 -20.02
CA LYS A 216 12.53 11.42 -19.81
C LYS A 216 11.17 11.47 -19.11
N LYS A 217 10.47 10.34 -18.98
CA LYS A 217 9.15 10.27 -18.36
C LYS A 217 9.08 9.08 -17.41
N ALA A 218 8.56 9.29 -16.21
CA ALA A 218 8.38 8.23 -15.24
C ALA A 218 7.03 8.36 -14.52
N LEU A 219 6.36 7.23 -14.30
CA LEU A 219 5.16 7.11 -13.48
C LEU A 219 5.53 6.52 -12.13
N LEU A 220 5.27 7.25 -11.08
CA LEU A 220 5.44 6.79 -9.71
C LEU A 220 4.09 6.43 -9.11
N ILE A 221 3.93 5.18 -8.73
CA ILE A 221 2.72 4.68 -8.09
C ILE A 221 2.99 4.59 -6.59
N SER A 222 2.24 5.35 -5.79
CA SER A 222 2.44 5.37 -4.35
C SER A 222 1.13 5.59 -3.61
N ALA A 223 0.86 4.75 -2.62
CA ALA A 223 -0.36 4.77 -1.83
C ALA A 223 -0.66 6.16 -1.26
N THR A 224 -1.94 6.47 -1.08
CA THR A 224 -2.37 7.71 -0.41
C THR A 224 -1.81 7.73 1.02
N GLY A 225 -1.32 8.90 1.44
CA GLY A 225 -0.71 9.04 2.79
C GLY A 225 0.77 8.68 2.88
N SER A 226 1.39 8.09 1.86
CA SER A 226 2.81 7.68 1.87
C SER A 226 3.82 8.83 1.66
N GLY A 227 3.37 10.06 1.41
CA GLY A 227 4.23 11.23 1.22
C GLY A 227 4.70 11.45 -0.23
N LYS A 228 3.83 11.20 -1.23
CA LYS A 228 4.12 11.40 -2.67
C LYS A 228 4.64 12.80 -3.01
N THR A 229 4.03 13.84 -2.45
CA THR A 229 4.40 15.24 -2.72
C THR A 229 5.80 15.55 -2.20
N TYR A 230 6.17 15.06 -1.00
CA TYR A 230 7.53 15.14 -0.48
C TYR A 230 8.52 14.40 -1.36
N LEU A 231 8.15 13.21 -1.84
CA LEU A 231 9.00 12.44 -2.75
C LEU A 231 9.27 13.20 -4.05
N ALA A 232 8.25 13.83 -4.65
CA ALA A 232 8.42 14.66 -5.84
C ALA A 232 9.33 15.89 -5.56
N ALA A 233 9.18 16.54 -4.40
CA ALA A 233 10.03 17.65 -4.02
C ALA A 233 11.49 17.22 -3.80
N PHE A 234 11.73 16.09 -3.15
CA PHE A 234 13.08 15.53 -3.01
C PHE A 234 13.68 15.11 -4.36
N ASP A 235 12.86 14.53 -5.26
CA ASP A 235 13.36 14.15 -6.59
C ASP A 235 13.70 15.36 -7.45
N ALA A 236 12.87 16.39 -7.42
CA ALA A 236 13.16 17.68 -8.08
C ALA A 236 14.43 18.33 -7.53
N LYS A 237 14.67 18.23 -6.20
CA LYS A 237 15.90 18.73 -5.56
C LYS A 237 17.13 17.93 -6.01
N ASN A 238 17.01 16.59 -6.09
CA ASN A 238 18.09 15.73 -6.57
C ASN A 238 18.37 15.91 -8.06
N TYR A 239 17.37 16.30 -8.84
CA TYR A 239 17.51 16.65 -10.25
C TYR A 239 18.20 18.01 -10.44
N ASP A 240 18.22 18.84 -9.40
CA ASP A 240 18.66 20.25 -9.42
C ASP A 240 17.76 21.12 -10.31
N ALA A 241 16.42 20.89 -10.21
CA ALA A 241 15.43 21.63 -10.99
C ALA A 241 15.59 23.16 -10.80
N LYS A 242 15.69 23.89 -11.92
CA LYS A 242 15.79 25.35 -11.94
C LYS A 242 14.42 25.99 -12.20
N HIS A 243 13.68 25.44 -13.15
CA HIS A 243 12.34 25.87 -13.52
C HIS A 243 11.40 24.67 -13.48
N LEU A 244 10.49 24.67 -12.49
CA LEU A 244 9.60 23.54 -12.24
C LEU A 244 8.14 23.93 -12.45
N LEU A 245 7.40 23.05 -13.12
CA LEU A 245 5.95 23.11 -13.25
C LEU A 245 5.29 21.95 -12.50
N TYR A 246 4.43 22.29 -11.52
CA TYR A 246 3.61 21.30 -10.79
C TYR A 246 2.16 21.44 -11.23
N VAL A 247 1.58 20.36 -11.78
CA VAL A 247 0.24 20.37 -12.36
C VAL A 247 -0.68 19.43 -11.60
N VAL A 248 -1.84 19.94 -11.21
CA VAL A 248 -2.91 19.14 -10.60
C VAL A 248 -4.28 19.76 -10.92
N HIS A 249 -5.36 19.04 -10.68
CA HIS A 249 -6.70 19.50 -11.09
C HIS A 249 -7.42 20.38 -10.04
N ARG A 250 -6.90 20.53 -8.80
CA ARG A 250 -7.55 21.29 -7.70
C ARG A 250 -6.62 22.26 -6.99
N ASP A 251 -7.14 23.47 -6.71
CA ASP A 251 -6.41 24.54 -6.02
C ASP A 251 -5.91 24.14 -4.62
N ALA A 252 -6.70 23.38 -3.86
CA ALA A 252 -6.32 22.97 -2.50
C ALA A 252 -5.06 22.10 -2.48
N ILE A 253 -4.89 21.22 -3.48
CA ILE A 253 -3.71 20.37 -3.63
C ILE A 253 -2.50 21.22 -3.99
N LEU A 254 -2.67 22.22 -4.86
CA LEU A 254 -1.59 23.14 -5.26
C LEU A 254 -0.99 23.86 -4.08
N ILE A 255 -1.83 24.40 -3.17
CA ILE A 255 -1.36 25.13 -1.98
C ILE A 255 -0.56 24.19 -1.08
N SER A 256 -1.05 22.97 -0.85
CA SER A 256 -0.35 21.97 -0.05
C SER A 256 0.97 21.54 -0.71
N ALA A 257 0.99 21.35 -2.03
CA ALA A 257 2.18 20.99 -2.78
C ALA A 257 3.22 22.14 -2.73
N LYS A 258 2.80 23.38 -2.98
CA LYS A 258 3.66 24.56 -2.86
C LYS A 258 4.32 24.63 -1.49
N ASN A 259 3.55 24.48 -0.39
CA ASN A 259 4.09 24.50 0.97
C ASN A 259 5.11 23.36 1.18
N THR A 260 4.85 22.16 0.66
CA THR A 260 5.78 21.02 0.75
C THR A 260 7.10 21.34 0.03
N PHE A 261 7.04 21.91 -1.17
CA PHE A 261 8.24 22.30 -1.91
C PHE A 261 9.00 23.43 -1.21
N GLN A 262 8.30 24.40 -0.61
CA GLN A 262 8.92 25.45 0.21
C GLN A 262 9.67 24.88 1.42
N ILE A 263 9.13 23.84 2.05
CA ILE A 263 9.80 23.16 3.17
C ILE A 263 11.08 22.46 2.71
N VAL A 264 11.07 21.81 1.52
CA VAL A 264 12.20 21.02 1.02
C VAL A 264 13.31 21.92 0.41
N PHE A 265 12.95 22.98 -0.32
CA PHE A 265 13.89 23.86 -1.01
C PHE A 265 14.22 25.13 -0.21
N GLY A 266 13.39 25.50 0.76
CA GLY A 266 13.55 26.74 1.53
C GLY A 266 13.39 27.99 0.69
N ALA A 267 14.25 29.00 0.95
CA ALA A 267 14.26 30.26 0.25
C ALA A 267 15.10 30.27 -1.05
N GLU A 268 15.64 29.13 -1.46
CA GLU A 268 16.49 29.01 -2.64
C GLU A 268 15.74 29.21 -3.97
N ARG A 269 14.42 29.13 -3.96
CA ARG A 269 13.54 29.25 -5.12
C ARG A 269 12.37 30.18 -4.85
N SER A 270 11.85 30.78 -5.90
CA SER A 270 10.58 31.52 -5.89
C SER A 270 9.40 30.60 -6.27
N TYR A 271 8.21 30.87 -5.70
CA TYR A 271 7.06 29.96 -5.79
C TYR A 271 5.79 30.71 -6.18
N GLY A 272 5.29 30.46 -7.38
CA GLY A 272 4.08 31.05 -7.94
C GLY A 272 2.89 30.11 -7.99
N LEU A 273 1.68 30.66 -7.94
CA LEU A 273 0.42 29.96 -8.20
C LEU A 273 -0.15 30.42 -9.53
N TYR A 274 -0.51 29.47 -10.40
CA TYR A 274 -1.19 29.75 -11.67
C TYR A 274 -2.58 29.09 -11.70
N THR A 275 -3.56 29.87 -11.26
CA THR A 275 -4.96 29.42 -11.07
C THR A 275 -5.90 30.48 -11.61
N GLY A 276 -7.21 30.20 -11.64
CA GLY A 276 -8.22 31.20 -12.02
C GLY A 276 -8.26 32.46 -11.14
N LYS A 277 -7.58 32.45 -9.97
CA LYS A 277 -7.54 33.55 -9.00
C LYS A 277 -6.19 34.23 -8.88
N LYS A 278 -5.11 33.57 -9.24
CA LYS A 278 -3.72 34.03 -9.19
C LYS A 278 -2.96 33.58 -10.41
N GLN A 279 -2.11 34.46 -10.96
CA GLN A 279 -1.33 34.23 -12.16
C GLN A 279 0.11 34.75 -11.94
N ASP A 280 0.82 34.09 -11.03
CA ASP A 280 2.21 34.40 -10.69
C ASP A 280 3.13 33.71 -11.72
N LEU A 281 3.62 34.43 -12.75
CA LEU A 281 4.45 33.86 -13.82
C LEU A 281 5.96 34.03 -13.57
N ASP A 282 6.37 35.07 -12.89
CA ASP A 282 7.79 35.40 -12.64
C ASP A 282 8.34 34.61 -11.43
N CYS A 283 8.24 33.29 -11.48
CA CYS A 283 8.71 32.42 -10.40
C CYS A 283 9.45 31.20 -10.96
N ASP A 284 10.45 30.74 -10.21
CA ASP A 284 11.20 29.52 -10.58
C ASP A 284 10.30 28.29 -10.61
N PHE A 285 9.42 28.15 -9.61
CA PHE A 285 8.50 27.02 -9.46
C PHE A 285 7.06 27.49 -9.56
N ILE A 286 6.35 27.01 -10.57
CA ILE A 286 4.96 27.36 -10.84
C ILE A 286 4.06 26.17 -10.52
N PHE A 287 3.04 26.41 -9.70
CA PHE A 287 2.02 25.45 -9.31
C PHE A 287 0.71 25.81 -10.01
N ALA A 288 0.31 25.01 -11.00
CA ALA A 288 -0.79 25.31 -11.92
C ALA A 288 -1.93 24.31 -11.85
N THR A 289 -3.18 24.78 -11.98
CA THR A 289 -4.28 23.88 -12.28
C THR A 289 -4.27 23.49 -13.76
N ASN A 290 -4.53 22.20 -14.04
CA ASN A 290 -4.51 21.68 -15.41
C ASN A 290 -5.46 22.43 -16.36
N THR A 291 -6.66 22.84 -15.87
CA THR A 291 -7.64 23.58 -16.66
C THR A 291 -7.19 24.99 -17.01
N MET A 292 -6.55 25.68 -16.07
CA MET A 292 -6.02 27.02 -16.31
C MET A 292 -4.83 26.97 -17.26
N LEU A 293 -3.88 26.09 -16.97
CA LEU A 293 -2.69 25.90 -17.78
C LEU A 293 -3.03 25.53 -19.24
N ALA A 294 -3.95 24.62 -19.46
CA ALA A 294 -4.32 24.17 -20.81
C ALA A 294 -4.96 25.28 -21.67
N ARG A 295 -5.62 26.26 -21.05
CA ARG A 295 -6.22 27.40 -21.76
C ARG A 295 -5.19 28.46 -22.15
N HIS A 296 -4.06 28.48 -21.48
CA HIS A 296 -3.07 29.55 -21.55
C HIS A 296 -1.66 29.01 -21.82
N LEU A 297 -1.52 27.87 -22.51
CA LEU A 297 -0.22 27.29 -22.84
C LEU A 297 0.70 28.25 -23.61
N ASN A 298 0.12 29.11 -24.43
CA ASN A 298 0.84 30.12 -25.21
C ASN A 298 1.50 31.23 -24.37
N GLU A 299 1.20 31.33 -23.08
CA GLU A 299 1.86 32.27 -22.16
C GLU A 299 3.23 31.74 -21.70
N PHE A 300 3.52 30.45 -21.97
CA PHE A 300 4.75 29.78 -21.58
C PHE A 300 5.54 29.36 -22.83
N LYS A 301 6.86 29.36 -22.72
CA LYS A 301 7.72 28.75 -23.74
C LYS A 301 7.68 27.22 -23.61
N SER A 302 7.75 26.52 -24.73
CA SER A 302 7.71 25.04 -24.72
C SER A 302 8.88 24.39 -23.96
N ASP A 303 10.02 25.07 -23.85
CA ASP A 303 11.25 24.66 -23.18
C ASP A 303 11.48 25.36 -21.83
N GLU A 304 10.46 26.03 -21.28
CA GLU A 304 10.57 26.85 -20.07
C GLU A 304 10.87 26.02 -18.82
N PHE A 305 10.30 24.83 -18.71
CA PHE A 305 10.42 23.99 -17.51
C PHE A 305 11.37 22.82 -17.75
N ASP A 306 12.40 22.71 -16.94
CA ASP A 306 13.33 21.58 -16.97
C ASP A 306 12.77 20.36 -16.22
N TYR A 307 11.83 20.56 -15.28
CA TYR A 307 11.19 19.50 -14.51
C TYR A 307 9.67 19.72 -14.40
N ILE A 308 8.88 18.71 -14.76
CA ILE A 308 7.41 18.78 -14.67
C ILE A 308 6.89 17.66 -13.77
N VAL A 309 6.02 17.99 -12.82
CA VAL A 309 5.27 17.05 -11.99
C VAL A 309 3.79 17.08 -12.40
N ILE A 310 3.23 15.92 -12.72
CA ILE A 310 1.80 15.76 -12.95
C ILE A 310 1.24 14.92 -11.82
N ASP A 311 0.58 15.57 -10.85
CA ASP A 311 -0.01 14.89 -9.70
C ASP A 311 -1.43 14.41 -9.99
N GLU A 312 -1.82 13.32 -9.32
CA GLU A 312 -3.05 12.58 -9.57
C GLU A 312 -3.26 12.29 -11.07
N CYS A 313 -2.18 11.83 -11.71
CA CYS A 313 -2.11 11.66 -13.17
C CYS A 313 -3.09 10.63 -13.73
N HIS A 314 -3.81 9.87 -12.88
CA HIS A 314 -4.95 9.09 -13.31
C HIS A 314 -6.09 9.97 -13.89
N HIS A 315 -6.13 11.27 -13.56
CA HIS A 315 -6.98 12.25 -14.25
C HIS A 315 -6.34 12.79 -15.54
N ALA A 316 -5.06 12.50 -15.79
CA ALA A 316 -4.28 13.07 -16.89
C ALA A 316 -4.53 12.42 -18.26
N THR A 317 -5.36 11.41 -18.34
CA THR A 317 -5.69 10.72 -19.59
C THR A 317 -6.66 11.51 -20.48
N ASN A 318 -7.24 12.59 -19.94
CA ASN A 318 -8.09 13.50 -20.70
C ASN A 318 -7.28 14.30 -21.74
N THR A 319 -7.96 14.89 -22.71
CA THR A 319 -7.38 15.70 -23.78
C THR A 319 -6.52 16.86 -23.25
N ILE A 320 -6.88 17.41 -22.09
CA ILE A 320 -6.23 18.56 -21.45
C ILE A 320 -4.79 18.21 -21.03
N SER A 321 -4.63 17.13 -20.27
CA SER A 321 -3.32 16.74 -19.75
C SER A 321 -2.40 16.24 -20.86
N LYS A 322 -2.96 15.55 -21.88
CA LYS A 322 -2.20 15.19 -23.08
C LYS A 322 -1.70 16.43 -23.83
N ALA A 323 -2.51 17.47 -23.93
CA ALA A 323 -2.11 18.73 -24.56
C ALA A 323 -0.95 19.38 -23.79
N ILE A 324 -1.01 19.41 -22.46
CA ILE A 324 0.06 19.93 -21.61
C ILE A 324 1.36 19.14 -21.82
N MET A 325 1.29 17.80 -21.73
CA MET A 325 2.46 16.93 -21.87
C MET A 325 3.10 16.97 -23.27
N ASN A 326 2.30 17.24 -24.31
CA ASN A 326 2.80 17.37 -25.68
C ASN A 326 3.33 18.76 -25.99
N TYR A 327 2.90 19.78 -25.27
CA TYR A 327 3.35 21.15 -25.47
C TYR A 327 4.77 21.37 -24.94
N PHE A 328 5.05 20.88 -23.71
CA PHE A 328 6.33 21.12 -23.06
C PHE A 328 7.40 20.12 -23.46
N GLN A 329 8.58 20.65 -23.80
CA GLN A 329 9.80 19.91 -24.09
C GLN A 329 10.70 19.87 -22.84
N SER A 330 10.20 19.30 -21.76
CA SER A 330 10.88 19.23 -20.47
C SER A 330 12.04 18.24 -20.46
N GLY A 331 13.03 18.49 -19.61
CA GLY A 331 14.11 17.56 -19.33
C GLY A 331 13.62 16.28 -18.68
N PHE A 332 12.64 16.38 -17.74
CA PHE A 332 12.01 15.23 -17.09
C PHE A 332 10.56 15.49 -16.71
N ILE A 333 9.69 14.50 -16.89
CA ILE A 333 8.28 14.53 -16.50
C ILE A 333 8.00 13.40 -15.51
N LEU A 334 7.59 13.74 -14.29
CA LEU A 334 7.20 12.81 -13.23
C LEU A 334 5.68 12.78 -13.06
N GLY A 335 5.07 11.63 -13.33
CA GLY A 335 3.68 11.37 -12.98
C GLY A 335 3.55 10.77 -11.58
N LEU A 336 2.59 11.25 -10.80
CA LEU A 336 2.27 10.72 -9.47
C LEU A 336 0.85 10.20 -9.46
N THR A 337 0.63 8.99 -8.93
CA THR A 337 -0.72 8.47 -8.67
C THR A 337 -0.71 7.45 -7.55
N ALA A 338 -1.84 7.32 -6.85
CA ALA A 338 -2.07 6.20 -5.92
C ALA A 338 -2.77 5.02 -6.62
N THR A 339 -3.54 5.30 -7.65
CA THR A 339 -4.44 4.36 -8.33
C THR A 339 -4.34 4.57 -9.84
N PRO A 340 -3.38 3.92 -10.51
CA PRO A 340 -3.21 4.05 -11.96
C PRO A 340 -4.29 3.32 -12.75
N GLU A 341 -4.98 2.35 -12.13
CA GLU A 341 -6.05 1.59 -12.75
C GLU A 341 -7.35 2.43 -12.80
N ARG A 342 -7.94 2.54 -13.99
CA ARG A 342 -9.20 3.25 -14.21
C ARG A 342 -10.24 2.33 -14.86
N MET A 343 -11.50 2.52 -14.46
CA MET A 343 -12.63 1.77 -15.04
C MET A 343 -13.03 2.28 -16.44
N ASP A 344 -12.53 3.45 -16.87
CA ASP A 344 -12.86 4.07 -18.16
C ASP A 344 -11.93 3.67 -19.32
N ASN A 345 -11.11 2.64 -19.14
CA ASN A 345 -10.16 2.10 -20.14
C ASN A 345 -9.12 3.11 -20.67
N GLN A 346 -8.86 4.20 -19.96
CA GLN A 346 -7.80 5.11 -20.34
C GLN A 346 -6.48 4.68 -19.69
N ASP A 347 -5.47 4.44 -20.52
CA ASP A 347 -4.18 3.92 -20.10
C ASP A 347 -3.25 5.05 -19.64
N VAL A 348 -3.11 5.19 -18.33
CA VAL A 348 -2.16 6.15 -17.71
C VAL A 348 -0.71 5.74 -17.97
N PHE A 349 -0.44 4.42 -18.01
CA PHE A 349 0.91 3.91 -18.19
C PHE A 349 1.52 4.33 -19.53
N SER A 350 0.72 4.32 -20.60
CA SER A 350 1.18 4.73 -21.94
C SER A 350 1.61 6.19 -22.03
N LEU A 351 1.05 7.08 -21.19
CA LEU A 351 1.45 8.50 -21.14
C LEU A 351 2.91 8.66 -20.66
N PHE A 352 3.37 7.71 -19.84
CA PHE A 352 4.72 7.67 -19.30
C PHE A 352 5.56 6.56 -19.93
N GLU A 353 5.24 6.17 -21.17
CA GLU A 353 5.99 5.17 -21.95
C GLU A 353 6.13 3.81 -21.24
N ASN A 354 5.11 3.48 -20.40
CA ASN A 354 5.09 2.30 -19.52
C ASN A 354 6.25 2.23 -18.51
N ASN A 355 6.91 3.34 -18.26
CA ASN A 355 8.03 3.42 -17.33
C ASN A 355 7.54 3.67 -15.90
N VAL A 356 7.53 2.62 -15.08
CA VAL A 356 7.17 2.65 -13.65
C VAL A 356 8.38 2.21 -12.82
N PRO A 357 9.30 3.13 -12.51
CA PRO A 357 10.51 2.80 -11.77
C PRO A 357 10.24 2.34 -10.33
N PHE A 358 9.16 2.84 -9.74
CA PHE A 358 8.81 2.52 -8.36
C PHE A 358 7.29 2.43 -8.17
N GLU A 359 6.87 1.39 -7.44
CA GLU A 359 5.48 1.15 -7.10
C GLU A 359 5.37 0.76 -5.62
N LEU A 360 4.53 1.51 -4.89
CA LEU A 360 4.18 1.27 -3.50
C LEU A 360 2.65 1.22 -3.36
N ARG A 361 2.09 0.04 -3.26
CA ARG A 361 0.65 -0.15 -3.03
C ARG A 361 0.30 0.00 -1.56
N LEU A 362 -1.01 0.16 -1.26
CA LEU A 362 -1.49 0.33 0.10
C LEU A 362 -1.05 -0.82 1.02
N ARG A 363 -1.12 -2.06 0.55
CA ARG A 363 -0.60 -3.22 1.28
C ARG A 363 0.87 -3.04 1.67
N ASP A 364 1.71 -2.67 0.69
CA ASP A 364 3.15 -2.51 0.93
C ASP A 364 3.42 -1.32 1.88
N ALA A 365 2.59 -0.28 1.80
CA ALA A 365 2.67 0.87 2.71
C ALA A 365 2.33 0.47 4.16
N ILE A 366 1.31 -0.37 4.38
CA ILE A 366 0.96 -0.89 5.71
C ILE A 366 2.06 -1.85 6.22
N ILE A 367 2.50 -2.80 5.38
CA ILE A 367 3.53 -3.79 5.77
C ILE A 367 4.85 -3.10 6.14
N ASN A 368 5.21 -2.02 5.45
CA ASN A 368 6.43 -1.25 5.74
C ASN A 368 6.20 -0.14 6.79
N ASP A 369 5.08 -0.19 7.50
CA ASP A 369 4.75 0.76 8.57
C ASP A 369 4.85 2.24 8.13
N LEU A 370 4.42 2.56 6.91
CA LEU A 370 4.35 3.94 6.40
C LEU A 370 3.00 4.59 6.70
N VAL A 371 1.96 3.78 6.81
CA VAL A 371 0.60 4.14 7.18
C VAL A 371 0.10 3.16 8.23
N VAL A 372 -0.90 3.57 9.01
CA VAL A 372 -1.53 2.67 10.00
C VAL A 372 -2.41 1.63 9.29
N PRO A 373 -2.59 0.43 9.86
CA PRO A 373 -3.56 -0.54 9.38
C PRO A 373 -5.01 -0.04 9.64
N PHE A 374 -6.00 -0.83 9.23
CA PHE A 374 -7.40 -0.49 9.45
C PHE A 374 -8.24 -1.70 9.79
N HIS A 375 -9.30 -1.46 10.56
CA HIS A 375 -10.35 -2.42 10.85
C HIS A 375 -11.61 -2.00 10.10
N TYR A 376 -12.03 -2.81 9.13
CA TYR A 376 -13.18 -2.56 8.27
C TYR A 376 -14.36 -3.42 8.68
N TYR A 377 -15.49 -2.77 8.93
CA TYR A 377 -16.74 -3.41 9.29
C TYR A 377 -17.79 -3.07 8.23
N ALA A 378 -18.19 -4.06 7.47
CA ALA A 378 -19.35 -3.93 6.59
C ALA A 378 -20.61 -4.14 7.42
N ILE A 379 -21.42 -3.10 7.54
CA ILE A 379 -22.62 -3.07 8.38
C ILE A 379 -23.83 -3.17 7.46
N LYS A 380 -24.59 -4.25 7.59
CA LYS A 380 -25.87 -4.38 6.89
C LYS A 380 -26.89 -3.45 7.55
N ASP A 381 -27.57 -2.69 6.74
CA ASP A 381 -28.66 -1.80 7.15
C ASP A 381 -29.83 -1.96 6.18
N ASP A 382 -31.03 -1.62 6.65
CA ASP A 382 -32.27 -1.63 5.88
C ASP A 382 -32.83 -0.19 5.73
N PHE A 383 -31.96 0.83 5.79
CA PHE A 383 -32.39 2.24 5.81
C PHE A 383 -33.01 2.71 4.51
N ALA A 384 -32.44 2.28 3.39
CA ALA A 384 -32.85 2.72 2.08
C ALA A 384 -32.64 1.64 1.03
N ASP A 385 -33.37 1.76 -0.07
CA ASP A 385 -33.05 1.00 -1.27
C ASP A 385 -31.85 1.64 -1.99
N TYR A 386 -30.67 1.11 -1.71
CA TYR A 386 -29.39 1.59 -2.29
C TYR A 386 -29.25 1.27 -3.79
N SER A 387 -30.16 0.45 -4.36
CA SER A 387 -30.25 0.24 -5.80
C SER A 387 -30.97 1.37 -6.53
N SER A 388 -31.66 2.26 -5.79
CA SER A 388 -32.36 3.39 -6.34
C SER A 388 -31.40 4.47 -6.81
N TYR A 389 -31.62 4.99 -8.03
CA TYR A 389 -30.88 6.13 -8.57
C TYR A 389 -31.24 7.48 -7.95
N ASP A 390 -32.30 7.56 -7.13
CA ASP A 390 -32.73 8.80 -6.47
C ASP A 390 -31.90 9.06 -5.20
N LYS A 391 -30.77 9.75 -5.40
CA LYS A 391 -29.86 10.13 -4.31
C LYS A 391 -30.53 11.02 -3.24
N SER A 392 -31.50 11.84 -3.62
CA SER A 392 -32.19 12.73 -2.67
C SER A 392 -33.16 11.96 -1.77
N LYS A 393 -33.87 10.99 -2.32
CA LYS A 393 -34.73 10.10 -1.55
C LYS A 393 -33.91 9.24 -0.61
N MET A 394 -32.84 8.63 -1.10
CA MET A 394 -31.91 7.83 -0.29
C MET A 394 -31.32 8.64 0.88
N ALA A 395 -30.87 9.86 0.61
CA ALA A 395 -30.32 10.76 1.64
C ALA A 395 -31.31 11.01 2.78
N ARG A 396 -32.60 11.27 2.47
CA ARG A 396 -33.64 11.49 3.48
C ARG A 396 -33.95 10.23 4.27
N GLU A 397 -33.96 9.06 3.63
CA GLU A 397 -34.21 7.80 4.31
C GLU A 397 -33.07 7.48 5.32
N ILE A 398 -31.81 7.61 4.90
CA ILE A 398 -30.65 7.37 5.78
C ILE A 398 -30.65 8.36 6.95
N ALA A 399 -31.01 9.62 6.73
CA ALA A 399 -31.03 10.66 7.76
C ALA A 399 -32.30 10.66 8.64
N LYS A 400 -33.16 9.64 8.57
CA LYS A 400 -34.26 9.49 9.55
C LYS A 400 -33.70 9.20 10.94
N SER A 401 -34.30 9.77 11.97
CA SER A 401 -33.86 9.68 13.37
C SER A 401 -33.56 8.22 13.78
N ALA A 402 -34.48 7.28 13.54
CA ALA A 402 -34.26 5.86 13.88
C ALA A 402 -33.03 5.24 13.23
N ASN A 403 -32.68 5.66 12.02
CA ASN A 403 -31.50 5.17 11.28
C ASN A 403 -30.22 5.83 11.82
N VAL A 404 -30.30 7.10 12.21
CA VAL A 404 -29.18 7.82 12.85
C VAL A 404 -28.90 7.26 14.24
N ASP A 405 -29.94 6.86 15.01
CA ASP A 405 -29.78 6.13 16.27
C ASP A 405 -28.99 4.83 16.08
N PHE A 406 -29.30 4.08 15.02
CA PHE A 406 -28.55 2.87 14.70
C PHE A 406 -27.09 3.19 14.31
N ILE A 407 -26.85 4.21 13.49
CA ILE A 407 -25.49 4.66 13.11
C ILE A 407 -24.71 5.03 14.37
N ALA A 408 -25.32 5.82 15.27
CA ALA A 408 -24.73 6.21 16.55
C ALA A 408 -24.40 4.98 17.43
N SER A 409 -25.29 3.99 17.49
CA SER A 409 -25.04 2.74 18.20
C SER A 409 -23.82 1.98 17.66
N GLN A 410 -23.62 1.99 16.34
CA GLN A 410 -22.43 1.37 15.72
C GLN A 410 -21.16 2.19 16.01
N ILE A 411 -21.22 3.51 16.01
CA ILE A 411 -20.10 4.36 16.43
C ILE A 411 -19.68 3.98 17.85
N GLU A 412 -20.63 3.95 18.81
CA GLU A 412 -20.36 3.61 20.20
C GLU A 412 -19.81 2.19 20.38
N LYS A 413 -20.32 1.23 19.61
CA LYS A 413 -19.89 -0.17 19.64
C LYS A 413 -18.43 -0.35 19.22
N TYR A 414 -17.97 0.41 18.22
CA TYR A 414 -16.67 0.20 17.61
C TYR A 414 -15.63 1.26 17.98
N LYS A 415 -16.02 2.42 18.54
CA LYS A 415 -15.04 3.41 19.00
C LYS A 415 -14.12 2.84 20.07
N LYS A 416 -12.87 3.28 20.08
CA LYS A 416 -11.91 2.85 21.11
C LYS A 416 -12.29 3.44 22.47
N PRO A 417 -12.30 2.63 23.54
CA PRO A 417 -12.50 3.13 24.89
C PRO A 417 -11.43 4.19 25.27
N ASN A 418 -11.85 5.26 25.91
CA ASN A 418 -10.96 6.33 26.41
C ASN A 418 -10.19 7.11 25.33
N GLU A 419 -10.57 6.99 24.06
CA GLU A 419 -10.03 7.78 22.95
C GLU A 419 -11.11 8.73 22.45
N LYS A 420 -10.76 10.01 22.25
CA LYS A 420 -11.66 10.98 21.66
C LYS A 420 -12.00 10.57 20.23
N LEU A 421 -13.29 10.58 19.91
CA LEU A 421 -13.76 10.33 18.54
C LEU A 421 -13.31 11.47 17.61
N LYS A 422 -12.66 11.11 16.51
CA LYS A 422 -12.27 12.01 15.42
C LYS A 422 -12.72 11.38 14.12
N CYS A 423 -13.95 11.66 13.73
CA CYS A 423 -14.68 10.94 12.71
C CYS A 423 -14.92 11.78 11.46
N ILE A 424 -14.80 11.12 10.30
CA ILE A 424 -15.25 11.64 9.01
C ILE A 424 -16.38 10.77 8.49
N ALA A 425 -17.53 11.38 8.20
CA ALA A 425 -18.70 10.72 7.62
C ALA A 425 -18.87 11.16 6.17
N PHE A 426 -18.73 10.23 5.22
CA PHE A 426 -18.93 10.46 3.81
C PHE A 426 -20.40 10.31 3.44
N CYS A 427 -21.03 11.40 3.02
CA CYS A 427 -22.45 11.51 2.69
C CYS A 427 -22.71 11.55 1.18
N THR A 428 -23.95 11.28 0.74
CA THR A 428 -24.36 11.22 -0.67
C THR A 428 -24.53 12.59 -1.32
N SER A 429 -24.97 13.59 -0.55
CA SER A 429 -25.30 14.95 -1.01
C SER A 429 -25.07 15.97 0.09
N ILE A 430 -25.06 17.25 -0.30
CA ILE A 430 -24.95 18.39 0.64
C ILE A 430 -26.07 18.34 1.68
N ASP A 431 -27.31 18.11 1.22
CA ASP A 431 -28.47 17.99 2.12
C ASP A 431 -28.29 16.82 3.10
N HIS A 432 -27.78 15.67 2.62
CA HIS A 432 -27.48 14.53 3.48
C HIS A 432 -26.45 14.87 4.56
N ALA A 433 -25.36 15.56 4.19
CA ALA A 433 -24.33 15.94 5.16
C ALA A 433 -24.89 16.89 6.24
N ASN A 434 -25.71 17.86 5.83
CA ASN A 434 -26.36 18.78 6.77
C ASN A 434 -27.35 18.07 7.71
N LEU A 435 -28.21 17.20 7.15
CA LEU A 435 -29.17 16.43 7.94
C LEU A 435 -28.44 15.51 8.93
N MET A 436 -27.43 14.76 8.49
CA MET A 436 -26.68 13.87 9.36
C MET A 436 -25.94 14.60 10.48
N ALA A 437 -25.33 15.76 10.19
CA ALA A 437 -24.68 16.56 11.22
C ALA A 437 -25.69 17.05 12.28
N ASN A 438 -26.89 17.50 11.86
CA ASN A 438 -27.92 17.95 12.77
C ASN A 438 -28.49 16.81 13.64
N GLU A 439 -28.80 15.65 13.04
CA GLU A 439 -29.33 14.50 13.77
C GLU A 439 -28.29 13.93 14.76
N LEU A 440 -27.02 13.85 14.36
CA LEU A 440 -25.95 13.43 15.27
C LEU A 440 -25.75 14.43 16.41
N ALA A 441 -25.93 15.74 16.16
CA ALA A 441 -25.90 16.75 17.21
C ALA A 441 -27.06 16.61 18.22
N ILE A 442 -28.26 16.23 17.76
CA ILE A 442 -29.39 15.91 18.64
C ILE A 442 -29.06 14.73 19.56
N LEU A 443 -28.29 13.76 19.10
CA LEU A 443 -27.80 12.62 19.88
C LEU A 443 -26.61 12.93 20.79
N GLY A 444 -26.14 14.18 20.80
CA GLY A 444 -25.10 14.66 21.71
C GLY A 444 -23.68 14.62 21.16
N TYR A 445 -23.50 14.33 19.88
CA TYR A 445 -22.18 14.48 19.24
C TYR A 445 -21.93 15.92 18.80
N GLU A 446 -20.70 16.37 18.95
CA GLU A 446 -20.28 17.63 18.31
C GLU A 446 -19.97 17.38 16.83
N ALA A 447 -20.98 17.63 15.98
CA ALA A 447 -20.95 17.31 14.56
C ALA A 447 -21.16 18.53 13.67
N VAL A 448 -20.41 18.64 12.56
CA VAL A 448 -20.57 19.72 11.59
C VAL A 448 -20.60 19.17 10.16
N ALA A 449 -21.34 19.87 9.28
CA ALA A 449 -21.33 19.58 7.86
C ALA A 449 -20.31 20.48 7.14
N LEU A 450 -19.40 19.88 6.36
CA LEU A 450 -18.52 20.58 5.44
C LEU A 450 -18.89 20.24 4.00
N THR A 451 -19.25 21.27 3.25
CA THR A 451 -19.74 21.13 1.88
C THR A 451 -18.96 22.03 0.89
N GLY A 452 -19.30 21.95 -0.39
CA GLY A 452 -18.72 22.83 -1.42
C GLY A 452 -18.97 24.32 -1.17
N SER A 453 -20.03 24.70 -0.43
CA SER A 453 -20.38 26.08 -0.09
C SER A 453 -19.48 26.70 0.98
N ASN A 454 -18.80 25.90 1.81
CA ASN A 454 -17.86 26.41 2.80
C ASN A 454 -16.59 26.96 2.14
N ASN A 455 -16.14 28.12 2.57
CA ASN A 455 -14.89 28.69 2.09
C ASN A 455 -13.67 27.91 2.63
N LEU A 456 -12.48 28.15 2.04
CA LEU A 456 -11.27 27.42 2.41
C LEU A 456 -10.88 27.61 3.89
N GLY A 457 -11.08 28.83 4.42
CA GLY A 457 -10.76 29.16 5.83
C GLY A 457 -11.63 28.37 6.81
N GLU A 458 -12.94 28.26 6.55
CA GLU A 458 -13.89 27.46 7.35
C GLU A 458 -13.50 25.99 7.36
N ARG A 459 -13.12 25.44 6.20
CA ARG A 459 -12.68 24.05 6.09
C ARG A 459 -11.41 23.79 6.88
N ILE A 460 -10.39 24.64 6.72
CA ILE A 460 -9.13 24.53 7.48
C ILE A 460 -9.39 24.62 8.97
N LYS A 461 -10.27 25.55 9.40
CA LYS A 461 -10.65 25.68 10.80
C LYS A 461 -11.27 24.39 11.33
N ALA A 462 -12.29 23.85 10.66
CA ALA A 462 -12.96 22.62 11.10
C ALA A 462 -12.01 21.42 11.15
N PHE A 463 -11.05 21.32 10.23
CA PHE A 463 -10.03 20.26 10.26
C PHE A 463 -9.06 20.42 11.43
N ASN A 464 -8.65 21.64 11.76
CA ASN A 464 -7.81 21.93 12.92
C ASN A 464 -8.58 21.67 14.22
N ASP A 465 -9.86 22.06 14.27
CA ASP A 465 -10.74 21.81 15.40
C ASP A 465 -10.91 20.30 15.67
N LEU A 466 -11.12 19.48 14.63
CA LEU A 466 -11.21 18.03 14.77
C LEU A 466 -9.89 17.40 15.25
N GLN A 467 -8.76 17.95 14.85
CA GLN A 467 -7.44 17.43 15.26
C GLN A 467 -7.09 17.81 16.71
N ASN A 468 -7.61 18.91 17.20
CA ASN A 468 -7.34 19.41 18.55
C ASN A 468 -8.11 18.59 19.60
N ASP A 469 -7.40 17.98 20.55
CA ASP A 469 -8.00 17.18 21.61
C ASP A 469 -8.83 18.02 22.59
N GLU A 470 -8.56 19.30 22.73
CA GLU A 470 -9.30 20.22 23.60
C GLU A 470 -10.56 20.80 22.94
N ASN A 471 -10.68 20.75 21.60
CA ASN A 471 -11.87 21.22 20.90
C ASN A 471 -12.98 20.16 20.97
N PRO A 472 -14.25 20.49 21.21
CA PRO A 472 -15.32 19.50 21.36
C PRO A 472 -15.65 18.74 20.06
N LEU A 473 -15.30 19.25 18.88
CA LEU A 473 -15.68 18.66 17.60
C LEU A 473 -15.23 17.19 17.48
N GLU A 474 -16.18 16.32 17.10
CA GLU A 474 -15.99 14.88 16.99
C GLU A 474 -16.23 14.34 15.58
N ILE A 475 -17.20 14.90 14.85
CA ILE A 475 -17.64 14.35 13.55
C ILE A 475 -17.72 15.46 12.49
N ILE A 476 -17.11 15.21 11.34
CA ILE A 476 -17.30 16.02 10.13
C ILE A 476 -18.07 15.21 9.10
N CYS A 477 -19.30 15.64 8.79
CA CYS A 477 -20.10 15.10 7.70
C CYS A 477 -19.76 15.83 6.40
N THR A 478 -19.43 15.11 5.35
CA THR A 478 -18.90 15.73 4.11
C THR A 478 -19.32 15.01 2.85
N VAL A 479 -19.28 15.77 1.73
CA VAL A 479 -19.48 15.25 0.37
C VAL A 479 -18.29 15.68 -0.48
N ASP A 480 -17.57 14.74 -1.08
CA ASP A 480 -16.49 14.93 -2.07
C ASP A 480 -15.36 15.93 -1.76
N ILE A 481 -15.46 16.74 -0.70
CA ILE A 481 -14.45 17.74 -0.34
C ILE A 481 -13.16 17.07 0.12
N LEU A 482 -13.29 15.91 0.76
CA LEU A 482 -12.17 15.13 1.29
C LEU A 482 -11.66 14.07 0.31
N ASN A 483 -12.19 13.99 -0.90
CA ASN A 483 -11.71 13.03 -1.89
C ASN A 483 -10.26 13.33 -2.29
N GLU A 484 -9.83 14.60 -2.21
CA GLU A 484 -8.50 15.02 -2.65
C GLU A 484 -8.00 16.27 -1.89
N GLY A 485 -6.71 16.29 -1.55
CA GLY A 485 -5.97 17.48 -1.11
C GLY A 485 -6.05 17.87 0.37
N VAL A 486 -6.89 17.24 1.18
CA VAL A 486 -6.98 17.52 2.62
C VAL A 486 -6.29 16.41 3.43
N ASP A 487 -5.54 16.81 4.44
CA ASP A 487 -4.81 15.92 5.32
C ASP A 487 -5.28 16.09 6.77
N ILE A 488 -5.84 15.02 7.35
CA ILE A 488 -6.28 14.99 8.74
C ILE A 488 -5.73 13.72 9.40
N PRO A 489 -4.45 13.69 9.79
CA PRO A 489 -3.81 12.49 10.33
C PRO A 489 -4.47 11.94 11.60
N ALA A 490 -5.07 12.83 12.40
CA ALA A 490 -5.69 12.49 13.68
C ALA A 490 -6.99 11.68 13.56
N VAL A 491 -7.60 11.58 12.37
CA VAL A 491 -8.84 10.81 12.16
C VAL A 491 -8.65 9.36 12.58
N ASN A 492 -9.50 8.87 13.50
CA ASN A 492 -9.48 7.51 14.01
C ASN A 492 -10.69 6.67 13.58
N MET A 493 -11.73 7.30 13.02
CA MET A 493 -12.90 6.61 12.47
C MET A 493 -13.36 7.23 11.15
N VAL A 494 -13.81 6.39 10.23
CA VAL A 494 -14.45 6.81 8.97
C VAL A 494 -15.78 6.10 8.82
N LEU A 495 -16.83 6.84 8.48
CA LEU A 495 -18.15 6.31 8.16
C LEU A 495 -18.42 6.49 6.66
N PHE A 496 -18.79 5.40 5.99
CA PHE A 496 -19.31 5.45 4.64
C PHE A 496 -20.84 5.35 4.66
N LEU A 497 -21.51 6.50 4.58
CA LEU A 497 -22.97 6.64 4.53
C LEU A 497 -23.48 6.85 3.11
N ARG A 498 -22.66 6.52 2.13
CA ARG A 498 -22.98 6.66 0.72
C ARG A 498 -22.51 5.45 -0.07
N PRO A 499 -23.22 5.05 -1.13
CA PRO A 499 -22.67 4.09 -2.07
C PRO A 499 -21.42 4.69 -2.73
N THR A 500 -20.29 3.99 -2.63
CA THR A 500 -19.05 4.35 -3.35
C THR A 500 -19.03 3.55 -4.64
N GLU A 501 -19.22 4.19 -5.78
CA GLU A 501 -19.31 3.52 -7.08
C GLU A 501 -17.95 3.08 -7.65
N SER A 502 -16.84 3.52 -7.03
CA SER A 502 -15.48 3.30 -7.51
C SER A 502 -14.54 2.84 -6.40
N SER A 503 -13.84 1.74 -6.63
CA SER A 503 -12.74 1.26 -5.77
C SER A 503 -11.65 2.31 -5.58
N THR A 504 -11.38 3.11 -6.61
CA THR A 504 -10.41 4.22 -6.57
C THR A 504 -10.81 5.27 -5.54
N ILE A 505 -12.08 5.74 -5.59
CA ILE A 505 -12.60 6.73 -4.64
C ILE A 505 -12.56 6.17 -3.21
N PHE A 506 -12.96 4.90 -3.03
CA PHE A 506 -12.90 4.24 -1.73
C PHE A 506 -11.46 4.23 -1.15
N LEU A 507 -10.48 3.81 -1.94
CA LEU A 507 -9.08 3.78 -1.51
C LEU A 507 -8.51 5.18 -1.23
N GLN A 508 -8.93 6.20 -1.98
CA GLN A 508 -8.54 7.58 -1.75
C GLN A 508 -9.12 8.11 -0.43
N GLN A 509 -10.38 7.83 -0.15
CA GLN A 509 -11.06 8.22 1.10
C GLN A 509 -10.50 7.48 2.30
N LEU A 510 -10.33 6.16 2.18
CA LEU A 510 -9.68 5.32 3.20
C LEU A 510 -8.27 5.83 3.52
N GLY A 511 -7.48 6.11 2.48
CA GLY A 511 -6.10 6.56 2.63
C GLY A 511 -5.92 7.88 3.40
N ARG A 512 -6.97 8.72 3.49
CA ARG A 512 -6.94 9.94 4.31
C ARG A 512 -6.85 9.64 5.80
N GLY A 513 -7.56 8.60 6.24
CA GLY A 513 -7.52 8.16 7.62
C GLY A 513 -6.36 7.23 7.96
N LEU A 514 -5.53 6.80 7.00
CA LEU A 514 -4.46 5.85 7.28
C LEU A 514 -3.12 6.50 7.67
N ARG A 515 -3.04 7.84 7.70
CA ARG A 515 -1.80 8.51 8.11
C ARG A 515 -1.47 8.24 9.57
N LYS A 516 -0.19 8.09 9.84
CA LYS A 516 0.31 7.97 11.21
C LYS A 516 0.03 9.23 12.01
N TYR A 517 -0.39 9.03 13.24
CA TYR A 517 -0.58 10.08 14.22
C TYR A 517 -0.20 9.54 15.62
N PRO A 518 0.32 10.36 16.53
CA PRO A 518 0.66 9.89 17.89
C PRO A 518 -0.50 9.14 18.54
N LYS A 519 -0.24 7.97 19.10
CA LYS A 519 -1.21 7.06 19.75
C LYS A 519 -2.25 6.41 18.82
N LYS A 520 -2.15 6.57 17.52
CA LYS A 520 -3.06 5.96 16.56
C LYS A 520 -2.47 4.64 16.05
N ASP A 521 -3.04 3.51 16.48
CA ASP A 521 -2.57 2.17 16.10
C ASP A 521 -3.22 1.67 14.80
N TYR A 522 -4.51 2.01 14.59
CA TYR A 522 -5.29 1.65 13.41
C TYR A 522 -6.44 2.63 13.18
N LEU A 523 -7.00 2.59 11.98
CA LEU A 523 -8.20 3.32 11.59
C LEU A 523 -9.42 2.40 11.67
N ILE A 524 -10.52 2.86 12.24
CA ILE A 524 -11.81 2.16 12.21
C ILE A 524 -12.60 2.64 10.98
N VAL A 525 -13.14 1.70 10.21
CA VAL A 525 -13.96 1.98 9.02
C VAL A 525 -15.30 1.30 9.17
N LEU A 526 -16.37 2.07 9.29
CA LEU A 526 -17.73 1.57 9.31
C LEU A 526 -18.38 1.86 7.96
N ASP A 527 -18.72 0.83 7.25
CA ASP A 527 -19.31 0.92 5.91
C ASP A 527 -20.74 0.38 5.92
N PHE A 528 -21.71 1.28 5.75
CA PHE A 528 -23.13 0.96 5.72
C PHE A 528 -23.51 0.55 4.30
N ILE A 529 -23.58 -0.77 4.07
CA ILE A 529 -23.67 -1.37 2.73
C ILE A 529 -25.11 -1.58 2.25
N GLY A 530 -26.10 -1.59 3.14
CA GLY A 530 -27.50 -1.82 2.80
C GLY A 530 -27.70 -3.11 1.98
N ASN A 531 -28.47 -2.98 0.90
CA ASN A 531 -28.71 -4.04 -0.08
C ASN A 531 -27.89 -3.88 -1.38
N ASN A 532 -26.89 -2.98 -1.40
CA ASN A 532 -26.05 -2.75 -2.58
C ASN A 532 -24.79 -3.63 -2.55
N TYR A 533 -24.95 -4.85 -3.04
CA TYR A 533 -23.89 -5.85 -3.10
C TYR A 533 -22.84 -5.57 -4.19
N ASP A 534 -23.19 -4.84 -5.25
CA ASP A 534 -22.24 -4.42 -6.30
C ASP A 534 -21.09 -3.61 -5.67
N ARG A 535 -21.42 -2.77 -4.70
CA ARG A 535 -20.45 -1.99 -3.93
C ARG A 535 -19.57 -2.87 -3.06
N SER A 536 -20.13 -3.83 -2.34
CA SER A 536 -19.37 -4.79 -1.53
C SER A 536 -18.40 -5.58 -2.39
N ILE A 537 -18.78 -5.91 -3.63
CA ILE A 537 -17.89 -6.54 -4.60
C ILE A 537 -16.77 -5.59 -5.02
N GLN A 538 -17.05 -4.32 -5.27
CA GLN A 538 -16.02 -3.33 -5.59
C GLN A 538 -15.03 -3.14 -4.43
N ILE A 539 -15.53 -3.15 -3.20
CA ILE A 539 -14.69 -3.10 -2.00
C ILE A 539 -13.84 -4.37 -1.89
N ALA A 540 -14.45 -5.54 -2.08
CA ALA A 540 -13.72 -6.81 -2.08
C ALA A 540 -12.63 -6.85 -3.16
N LEU A 541 -12.90 -6.31 -4.35
CA LEU A 541 -11.92 -6.12 -5.40
C LEU A 541 -10.81 -5.16 -4.97
N ALA A 542 -11.17 -4.02 -4.40
CA ALA A 542 -10.21 -3.01 -3.94
C ALA A 542 -9.29 -3.54 -2.84
N LEU A 543 -9.82 -4.30 -1.89
CA LEU A 543 -9.06 -4.92 -0.80
C LEU A 543 -8.27 -6.15 -1.28
N GLY A 544 -8.83 -6.93 -2.20
CA GLY A 544 -8.14 -8.04 -2.85
C GLY A 544 -6.95 -7.60 -3.70
N THR A 545 -7.02 -6.43 -4.33
CA THR A 545 -5.90 -5.83 -5.09
C THR A 545 -4.79 -5.29 -4.20
N LEU A 546 -4.97 -5.26 -2.90
CA LEU A 546 -3.87 -5.07 -1.96
C LEU A 546 -2.78 -6.14 -2.13
N GLY A 547 -3.07 -7.27 -2.77
CA GLY A 547 -2.10 -8.24 -3.29
C GLY A 547 -1.97 -8.10 -4.82
N LYS A 548 -0.79 -8.23 -5.38
CA LYS A 548 -0.56 -8.30 -6.85
C LYS A 548 -1.09 -9.61 -7.43
N THR A 549 -2.37 -9.87 -7.34
CA THR A 549 -2.99 -11.02 -8.01
C THR A 549 -3.80 -10.52 -9.18
N THR A 550 -3.63 -11.18 -10.30
CA THR A 550 -4.42 -10.99 -11.51
C THR A 550 -5.91 -11.09 -11.16
N TYR A 551 -6.70 -10.21 -11.73
CA TYR A 551 -8.14 -10.02 -11.51
C TYR A 551 -9.01 -11.24 -11.88
N THR A 552 -8.44 -12.37 -12.25
CA THR A 552 -9.10 -13.44 -12.97
C THR A 552 -9.74 -14.50 -12.09
N GLU A 553 -9.46 -14.55 -10.79
CA GLU A 553 -9.96 -15.69 -10.02
C GLU A 553 -11.17 -15.35 -9.15
N LYS A 554 -12.39 -15.53 -9.70
CA LYS A 554 -13.62 -15.55 -8.90
C LYS A 554 -13.49 -16.45 -7.65
N ALA A 555 -12.81 -17.58 -7.79
CA ALA A 555 -12.54 -18.51 -6.70
C ALA A 555 -11.73 -17.84 -5.58
N TYR A 556 -10.69 -17.07 -5.93
CA TYR A 556 -9.87 -16.35 -4.97
C TYR A 556 -10.64 -15.25 -4.24
N LEU A 557 -11.41 -14.42 -4.96
CA LEU A 557 -12.24 -13.38 -4.33
C LEU A 557 -13.30 -14.00 -3.39
N LYS A 558 -13.89 -15.13 -3.77
CA LYS A 558 -14.82 -15.85 -2.90
C LYS A 558 -14.15 -16.37 -1.63
N ASP A 559 -12.94 -16.90 -1.76
CA ASP A 559 -12.16 -17.37 -0.62
C ASP A 559 -11.80 -16.18 0.31
N LEU A 560 -11.36 -15.05 -0.25
CA LEU A 560 -11.10 -13.84 0.52
C LEU A 560 -12.32 -13.42 1.33
N ILE A 561 -13.50 -13.32 0.70
CA ILE A 561 -14.75 -12.91 1.37
C ILE A 561 -15.15 -13.92 2.46
N ARG A 562 -15.10 -15.21 2.16
CA ARG A 562 -15.47 -16.28 3.11
C ARG A 562 -14.54 -16.33 4.33
N THR A 563 -13.28 -15.97 4.15
CA THR A 563 -12.25 -16.01 5.20
C THR A 563 -12.00 -14.64 5.85
N ASP A 564 -12.90 -13.65 5.66
CA ASP A 564 -12.71 -12.28 6.14
C ASP A 564 -11.33 -11.72 5.76
N PHE A 565 -10.89 -12.01 4.53
CA PHE A 565 -9.60 -11.57 3.97
C PHE A 565 -8.36 -12.01 4.77
N LYS A 566 -8.51 -12.99 5.66
CA LYS A 566 -7.39 -13.50 6.49
C LYS A 566 -6.24 -14.04 5.65
N SER A 567 -6.53 -14.57 4.45
CA SER A 567 -5.52 -15.03 3.50
C SER A 567 -4.65 -13.91 2.91
N LEU A 568 -5.05 -12.63 2.99
CA LEU A 568 -4.21 -11.50 2.59
C LEU A 568 -3.04 -11.25 3.54
N GLN A 569 -3.14 -11.68 4.80
CA GLN A 569 -2.09 -11.58 5.83
C GLN A 569 -1.42 -10.19 5.89
N ILE A 570 -2.23 -9.14 5.95
CA ILE A 570 -1.73 -7.78 6.13
C ILE A 570 -1.70 -7.47 7.62
N PRO A 571 -0.54 -7.22 8.24
CA PRO A 571 -0.45 -7.00 9.67
C PRO A 571 -1.38 -5.90 10.16
N GLY A 572 -2.20 -6.20 11.19
CA GLY A 572 -3.11 -5.24 11.81
C GLY A 572 -4.32 -4.84 10.97
N VAL A 573 -4.49 -5.39 9.76
CA VAL A 573 -5.71 -5.20 8.97
C VAL A 573 -6.71 -6.28 9.31
N GLU A 574 -7.90 -5.85 9.72
CA GLU A 574 -9.04 -6.71 10.00
C GLU A 574 -10.22 -6.31 9.14
N ILE A 575 -10.90 -7.28 8.56
CA ILE A 575 -12.04 -7.05 7.67
C ILE A 575 -13.17 -7.98 8.09
N PHE A 576 -14.33 -7.43 8.40
CA PHE A 576 -15.49 -8.17 8.89
C PHE A 576 -16.69 -7.92 7.99
N PHE A 577 -17.26 -9.02 7.47
CA PHE A 577 -18.56 -9.07 6.86
C PHE A 577 -19.47 -9.96 7.71
N ASP A 578 -20.74 -9.62 7.90
CA ASP A 578 -21.70 -10.57 8.47
C ASP A 578 -21.95 -11.75 7.50
N ASP A 579 -22.35 -12.91 8.04
CA ASP A 579 -22.45 -14.15 7.26
C ASP A 579 -23.51 -14.09 6.15
N LEU A 580 -24.57 -13.30 6.32
CA LEU A 580 -25.58 -13.09 5.27
C LEU A 580 -24.98 -12.27 4.14
N SER A 581 -24.31 -11.17 4.45
CA SER A 581 -23.61 -10.35 3.46
C SER A 581 -22.56 -11.16 2.70
N LYS A 582 -21.76 -12.01 3.36
CA LYS A 582 -20.80 -12.91 2.68
C LYS A 582 -21.48 -13.78 1.65
N THR A 583 -22.59 -14.43 2.05
CA THR A 583 -23.32 -15.35 1.16
C THR A 583 -23.87 -14.63 -0.05
N GLU A 584 -24.44 -13.44 0.15
CA GLU A 584 -25.02 -12.63 -0.91
C GLU A 584 -23.94 -12.04 -1.85
N ILE A 585 -22.85 -11.52 -1.32
CA ILE A 585 -21.71 -11.01 -2.12
C ILE A 585 -21.12 -12.14 -2.97
N VAL A 586 -20.92 -13.34 -2.39
CA VAL A 586 -20.42 -14.51 -3.13
C VAL A 586 -21.39 -14.92 -4.23
N SER A 587 -22.72 -14.87 -3.98
CA SER A 587 -23.74 -15.15 -4.98
C SER A 587 -23.74 -14.14 -6.11
N GLN A 588 -23.57 -12.84 -5.81
CA GLN A 588 -23.46 -11.78 -6.81
C GLN A 588 -22.19 -11.90 -7.65
N LEU A 589 -21.06 -12.27 -7.05
CA LEU A 589 -19.81 -12.56 -7.78
C LEU A 589 -20.05 -13.63 -8.86
N ASP A 590 -20.93 -14.62 -8.62
CA ASP A 590 -21.26 -15.63 -9.63
C ASP A 590 -21.98 -15.05 -10.85
N LYS A 591 -22.77 -14.01 -10.68
CA LYS A 591 -23.52 -13.35 -11.73
C LYS A 591 -22.65 -12.39 -12.57
N ILE A 592 -21.51 -11.92 -12.04
CA ILE A 592 -20.60 -11.03 -12.75
C ILE A 592 -19.88 -11.81 -13.86
N ASN A 593 -20.00 -11.32 -15.08
CA ASN A 593 -19.26 -11.86 -16.22
C ASN A 593 -17.92 -11.16 -16.35
N PHE A 594 -16.86 -11.76 -15.81
CA PHE A 594 -15.47 -11.28 -15.93
C PHE A 594 -14.93 -11.39 -17.36
N ASN A 595 -15.62 -12.11 -18.26
CA ASN A 595 -15.24 -12.28 -19.67
C ASN A 595 -15.74 -11.16 -20.58
N LYS A 596 -16.27 -10.05 -20.05
CA LYS A 596 -16.60 -8.89 -20.90
C LYS A 596 -15.32 -8.36 -21.54
N ARG A 597 -15.41 -7.99 -22.83
CA ARG A 597 -14.28 -7.53 -23.66
C ARG A 597 -13.42 -6.45 -22.98
N ASN A 598 -14.03 -5.55 -22.23
CA ASN A 598 -13.32 -4.47 -21.52
C ASN A 598 -12.51 -5.00 -20.33
N PHE A 599 -13.01 -6.01 -19.65
CA PHE A 599 -12.31 -6.67 -18.55
C PHE A 599 -11.09 -7.44 -19.06
N LEU A 600 -11.26 -8.28 -20.08
CA LEU A 600 -10.17 -9.01 -20.74
C LEU A 600 -9.12 -8.07 -21.32
N LYS A 601 -9.54 -6.93 -21.88
CA LYS A 601 -8.62 -5.92 -22.38
C LYS A 601 -7.77 -5.32 -21.27
N GLN A 602 -8.36 -4.99 -20.13
CA GLN A 602 -7.64 -4.47 -18.96
C GLN A 602 -6.68 -5.51 -18.41
N ASP A 603 -7.11 -6.75 -18.29
CA ASP A 603 -6.31 -7.85 -17.80
C ASP A 603 -5.10 -8.12 -18.71
N TYR A 604 -5.32 -8.12 -20.03
CA TYR A 604 -4.25 -8.23 -21.03
C TYR A 604 -3.23 -7.08 -20.95
N PHE A 605 -3.67 -5.85 -20.71
CA PHE A 605 -2.76 -4.72 -20.52
C PHE A 605 -1.98 -4.82 -19.21
N ASN A 606 -2.62 -5.28 -18.14
CA ASN A 606 -1.95 -5.55 -16.87
C ASN A 606 -0.87 -6.63 -17.05
N PHE A 607 -1.18 -7.68 -17.82
CA PHE A 607 -0.24 -8.75 -18.15
C PHE A 607 0.94 -8.23 -19.00
N LYS A 608 0.69 -7.41 -20.02
CA LYS A 608 1.73 -6.75 -20.82
C LYS A 608 2.68 -5.94 -19.93
N ASN A 609 2.13 -5.11 -19.04
CA ASN A 609 2.90 -4.28 -18.13
C ASN A 609 3.68 -5.14 -17.12
N TYR A 610 3.10 -6.27 -16.70
CA TYR A 610 3.76 -7.25 -15.85
C TYR A 610 5.00 -7.86 -16.52
N LEU A 611 4.91 -8.21 -17.80
CA LEU A 611 6.03 -8.78 -18.56
C LEU A 611 7.15 -7.77 -18.86
N LYS A 612 6.92 -6.46 -18.65
CA LYS A 612 7.84 -5.36 -19.02
C LYS A 612 8.36 -5.48 -20.48
N LYS A 613 7.52 -5.97 -21.39
CA LYS A 613 7.86 -6.10 -22.82
C LYS A 613 7.50 -4.83 -23.56
N ASP A 614 8.38 -4.35 -24.41
CA ASP A 614 8.14 -3.23 -25.33
C ASP A 614 7.10 -3.57 -26.40
N THR A 615 6.95 -4.86 -26.71
CA THR A 615 5.97 -5.39 -27.66
C THR A 615 4.76 -5.99 -26.96
N TYR A 616 3.63 -6.03 -27.62
CA TYR A 616 2.44 -6.71 -27.12
C TYR A 616 2.69 -8.22 -26.99
N PRO A 617 2.37 -8.84 -25.84
CA PRO A 617 2.41 -10.29 -25.69
C PRO A 617 1.55 -10.98 -26.76
N SER A 618 1.94 -12.15 -27.21
CA SER A 618 1.08 -12.95 -28.07
C SER A 618 -0.15 -13.45 -27.32
N HIS A 619 -1.22 -13.77 -28.03
CA HIS A 619 -2.44 -14.33 -27.44
C HIS A 619 -2.14 -15.63 -26.65
N MET A 620 -1.22 -16.44 -27.15
CA MET A 620 -0.78 -17.66 -26.47
C MET A 620 0.05 -17.42 -25.21
N GLU A 621 0.88 -16.39 -25.19
CA GLU A 621 1.61 -15.97 -23.98
C GLU A 621 0.65 -15.48 -22.88
N TYR A 622 -0.45 -14.83 -23.27
CA TYR A 622 -1.49 -14.39 -22.33
C TYR A 622 -2.30 -15.57 -21.79
N LEU A 623 -2.74 -16.48 -22.66
CA LEU A 623 -3.54 -17.66 -22.25
C LEU A 623 -2.77 -18.72 -21.47
N ASN A 624 -1.46 -18.83 -21.65
CA ASN A 624 -0.63 -19.83 -20.96
C ASN A 624 -0.14 -19.36 -19.58
N ASN A 625 -0.58 -18.19 -19.09
CA ASN A 625 -0.26 -17.66 -17.77
C ASN A 625 -1.46 -17.66 -16.79
N ASP A 626 -2.52 -18.39 -17.11
CA ASP A 626 -3.61 -18.71 -16.18
C ASP A 626 -3.21 -19.75 -15.13
#